data_195cd6b24e696e086beccb95b7986958
#
_entry.id   195cd6b24e696e086beccb95b7986958
#
_cell.length_a   1.000
_cell.length_b   1.000
_cell.length_c   1.000
_cell.angle_alpha   90.00
_cell.angle_beta   90.00
_cell.angle_gamma   90.00
#
_symmetry.space_group_name_H-M   'P 1'
#
loop_
_entity.id
_entity.type
_entity.pdbx_description
1 polymer ?
#
loop_
_entity_poly.entity_id
_entity_poly.type
_entity_poly.pdbx_seq_one_letter_code
_entity_poly.pdbx_strand_id
1 'polypeptide(L)'
;LPKLKEKFSIGELTIENDALELYIHDYDVVPGMRNVERDFEYILMNIARNNKGKFAKTVSVNKSFIIEFLGERRSFGLNDIPPQSVGKCGMAQALAVTAGGIGVSTAVETVVNPYQEKKVEVTGLLEGSCLESVSIACCYVSKYMKKELPKIHIHMTDAAKKDGPSAGVTITMSILSC
;
A
#
# COMPACT_ATOMS: atom_id res chain seq x y z
N LEU A 1 -10.69 -19.28 14.20
CA LEU A 1 -10.31 -19.61 15.58
C LEU A 1 -10.54 -21.08 15.94
N PRO A 2 -11.71 -21.74 15.69
CA PRO A 2 -11.93 -23.14 16.13
C PRO A 2 -10.86 -24.12 15.68
N LYS A 3 -10.49 -24.09 14.40
CA LYS A 3 -9.43 -24.96 13.84
C LYS A 3 -8.06 -24.76 14.51
N LEU A 4 -7.68 -23.52 14.78
CA LEU A 4 -6.41 -23.20 15.44
C LEU A 4 -6.42 -23.68 16.90
N LYS A 5 -7.54 -23.50 17.59
CA LYS A 5 -7.75 -23.98 18.95
C LYS A 5 -7.58 -25.49 19.04
N GLU A 6 -8.18 -26.25 18.12
CA GLU A 6 -8.06 -27.70 18.03
C GLU A 6 -6.62 -28.10 17.68
N LYS A 7 -6.04 -27.51 16.65
CA LYS A 7 -4.67 -27.83 16.17
C LYS A 7 -3.61 -27.67 17.26
N PHE A 8 -3.74 -26.66 18.10
CA PHE A 8 -2.78 -26.36 19.18
C PHE A 8 -3.21 -26.87 20.55
N SER A 9 -4.34 -27.57 20.67
CA SER A 9 -4.91 -28.08 21.93
C SER A 9 -5.05 -26.98 22.99
N ILE A 10 -5.46 -25.78 22.59
CA ILE A 10 -5.67 -24.64 23.48
C ILE A 10 -7.06 -24.72 24.07
N GLY A 11 -7.19 -24.56 25.39
CA GLY A 11 -8.48 -24.59 26.09
C GLY A 11 -9.37 -23.42 25.66
N GLU A 12 -8.89 -22.20 25.76
CA GLU A 12 -9.58 -20.99 25.34
C GLU A 12 -8.63 -20.09 24.54
N LEU A 13 -9.04 -19.68 23.35
CA LEU A 13 -8.29 -18.79 22.47
C LEU A 13 -9.15 -17.57 22.16
N THR A 14 -8.64 -16.40 22.51
CA THR A 14 -9.25 -15.11 22.21
C THR A 14 -8.28 -14.25 21.43
N ILE A 15 -8.80 -13.37 20.59
CA ILE A 15 -8.08 -12.27 19.98
C ILE A 15 -8.73 -11.00 20.48
N GLU A 16 -7.96 -10.10 21.04
CA GLU A 16 -8.47 -8.83 21.51
C GLU A 16 -8.99 -8.00 20.32
N ASN A 17 -10.07 -7.27 20.50
CA ASN A 17 -10.71 -6.52 19.40
C ASN A 17 -9.75 -5.53 18.76
N ASP A 18 -8.97 -4.82 19.56
CA ASP A 18 -7.99 -3.86 19.08
C ASP A 18 -6.80 -4.52 18.34
N ALA A 19 -6.46 -5.76 18.69
CA ALA A 19 -5.48 -6.57 17.97
C ALA A 19 -6.04 -7.02 16.60
N LEU A 20 -7.32 -7.40 16.58
CA LEU A 20 -7.99 -7.77 15.33
C LEU A 20 -8.12 -6.57 14.39
N GLU A 21 -8.48 -5.40 14.90
CA GLU A 21 -8.54 -4.15 14.14
C GLU A 21 -7.16 -3.79 13.55
N LEU A 22 -6.10 -3.86 14.36
CA LEU A 22 -4.74 -3.65 13.89
C LEU A 22 -4.37 -4.64 12.79
N TYR A 23 -4.68 -5.92 12.97
CA TYR A 23 -4.37 -6.94 11.97
C TYR A 23 -5.08 -6.67 10.64
N ILE A 24 -6.37 -6.40 10.68
CA ILE A 24 -7.17 -6.12 9.47
C ILE A 24 -6.64 -4.88 8.74
N HIS A 25 -6.29 -3.84 9.49
CA HIS A 25 -5.85 -2.58 8.90
C HIS A 25 -4.43 -2.65 8.33
N ASP A 26 -3.49 -3.26 9.06
CA ASP A 26 -2.06 -3.15 8.78
C ASP A 26 -1.45 -4.41 8.13
N TYR A 27 -2.07 -5.57 8.28
CA TYR A 27 -1.48 -6.86 7.86
C TYR A 27 -2.32 -7.64 6.86
N ASP A 28 -3.65 -7.47 6.83
CA ASP A 28 -4.54 -8.18 5.92
C ASP A 28 -4.64 -7.50 4.56
N VAL A 29 -3.62 -7.68 3.74
CA VAL A 29 -3.48 -7.02 2.42
C VAL A 29 -3.94 -7.89 1.25
N VAL A 30 -4.39 -9.12 1.51
CA VAL A 30 -4.82 -10.07 0.47
C VAL A 30 -6.18 -10.63 0.84
N PRO A 31 -7.15 -10.60 -0.10
CA PRO A 31 -8.49 -11.12 0.17
C PRO A 31 -8.50 -12.60 0.54
N GLY A 32 -9.33 -12.95 1.49
CA GLY A 32 -9.59 -14.32 1.90
C GLY A 32 -8.91 -14.72 3.20
N MET A 33 -9.44 -15.74 3.84
CA MET A 33 -9.05 -16.16 5.20
C MET A 33 -7.75 -16.98 5.27
N ARG A 34 -7.16 -17.37 4.13
CA ARG A 34 -5.98 -18.25 4.12
C ARG A 34 -4.74 -17.60 4.75
N ASN A 35 -4.51 -16.32 4.46
CA ASN A 35 -3.37 -15.60 5.04
C ASN A 35 -3.62 -15.31 6.52
N VAL A 36 -4.84 -14.95 6.88
CA VAL A 36 -5.26 -14.75 8.27
C VAL A 36 -4.98 -16.02 9.10
N GLU A 37 -5.42 -17.18 8.60
CA GLU A 37 -5.22 -18.46 9.28
C GLU A 37 -3.72 -18.76 9.46
N ARG A 38 -2.91 -18.56 8.42
CA ARG A 38 -1.46 -18.77 8.46
C ARG A 38 -0.74 -17.83 9.42
N ASP A 39 -1.10 -16.55 9.42
CA ASP A 39 -0.45 -15.54 10.24
C ASP A 39 -0.78 -15.75 11.73
N PHE A 40 -2.04 -16.07 12.06
CA PHE A 40 -2.39 -16.42 13.44
C PHE A 40 -1.80 -17.76 13.87
N GLU A 41 -1.66 -18.73 12.97
CA GLU A 41 -0.91 -19.95 13.24
C GLU A 41 0.54 -19.65 13.61
N TYR A 42 1.20 -18.77 12.84
CA TYR A 42 2.56 -18.35 13.10
C TYR A 42 2.71 -17.62 14.45
N ILE A 43 1.78 -16.73 14.79
CA ILE A 43 1.74 -16.06 16.10
C ILE A 43 1.65 -17.10 17.23
N LEU A 44 0.72 -18.04 17.12
CA LEU A 44 0.53 -19.09 18.13
C LEU A 44 1.75 -19.99 18.27
N MET A 45 2.41 -20.36 17.17
CA MET A 45 3.66 -21.11 17.21
C MET A 45 4.75 -20.38 18.00
N ASN A 46 4.89 -19.07 17.83
CA ASN A 46 5.87 -18.27 18.56
C ASN A 46 5.52 -18.12 20.03
N ILE A 47 4.23 -17.94 20.37
CA ILE A 47 3.77 -17.96 21.77
C ILE A 47 4.12 -19.30 22.42
N ALA A 48 3.86 -20.42 21.75
CA ALA A 48 4.21 -21.74 22.28
C ALA A 48 5.73 -21.89 22.47
N ARG A 49 6.51 -21.44 21.48
CA ARG A 49 7.99 -21.47 21.54
C ARG A 49 8.52 -20.71 22.75
N ASN A 50 8.01 -19.50 22.99
CA ASN A 50 8.41 -18.67 24.12
C ASN A 50 8.02 -19.32 25.47
N ASN A 51 6.96 -20.13 25.49
CA ASN A 51 6.48 -20.86 26.66
C ASN A 51 6.99 -22.32 26.73
N LYS A 52 8.15 -22.60 26.14
CA LYS A 52 8.80 -23.93 26.17
C LYS A 52 7.90 -25.06 25.61
N GLY A 53 7.15 -24.76 24.56
CA GLY A 53 6.26 -25.72 23.88
C GLY A 53 4.93 -25.97 24.58
N LYS A 54 4.56 -25.18 25.58
CA LYS A 54 3.30 -25.32 26.32
C LYS A 54 2.41 -24.11 26.10
N PHE A 55 1.13 -24.34 25.90
CA PHE A 55 0.12 -23.30 25.97
C PHE A 55 -0.47 -23.21 27.38
N ALA A 56 -0.79 -22.00 27.82
CA ALA A 56 -1.68 -21.82 28.94
C ALA A 56 -3.09 -22.34 28.58
N LYS A 57 -3.91 -22.63 29.59
CA LYS A 57 -5.32 -23.04 29.35
C LYS A 57 -6.07 -21.97 28.55
N THR A 58 -5.75 -20.70 28.76
CA THR A 58 -6.30 -19.54 28.06
C THR A 58 -5.17 -18.79 27.39
N VAL A 59 -5.33 -18.48 26.10
CA VAL A 59 -4.39 -17.68 25.29
C VAL A 59 -5.15 -16.49 24.74
N SER A 60 -4.70 -15.26 25.05
CA SER A 60 -5.21 -14.03 24.45
C SER A 60 -4.13 -13.44 23.53
N VAL A 61 -4.48 -13.20 22.27
CA VAL A 61 -3.60 -12.52 21.32
C VAL A 61 -3.91 -11.03 21.36
N ASN A 62 -2.93 -10.24 21.74
CA ASN A 62 -2.99 -8.79 21.83
C ASN A 62 -2.17 -8.12 20.71
N LYS A 63 -2.22 -6.77 20.62
CA LYS A 63 -1.47 -5.98 19.63
C LYS A 63 0.03 -6.24 19.67
N SER A 64 0.60 -6.41 20.86
CA SER A 64 2.05 -6.60 21.01
C SER A 64 2.52 -7.87 20.33
N PHE A 65 1.76 -8.97 20.41
CA PHE A 65 2.07 -10.20 19.71
C PHE A 65 1.98 -10.07 18.18
N ILE A 66 1.03 -9.28 17.68
CA ILE A 66 0.94 -9.04 16.23
C ILE A 66 2.17 -8.28 15.74
N ILE A 67 2.52 -7.19 16.40
CA ILE A 67 3.69 -6.36 16.03
C ILE A 67 5.00 -7.16 16.20
N GLU A 68 5.16 -7.87 17.31
CA GLU A 68 6.37 -8.64 17.60
C GLU A 68 6.61 -9.76 16.59
N PHE A 69 5.56 -10.52 16.24
CA PHE A 69 5.73 -11.73 15.44
C PHE A 69 5.51 -11.51 13.95
N LEU A 70 4.68 -10.57 13.53
CA LEU A 70 4.48 -10.27 12.11
C LEU A 70 5.41 -9.17 11.60
N GLY A 71 6.07 -8.42 12.50
CA GLY A 71 7.02 -7.37 12.16
C GLY A 71 6.37 -6.12 11.59
N GLU A 72 7.02 -5.51 10.59
CA GLU A 72 6.52 -4.29 9.97
C GLU A 72 5.18 -4.52 9.27
N ARG A 73 4.31 -3.50 9.34
CA ARG A 73 3.00 -3.51 8.68
C ARG A 73 3.15 -3.72 7.17
N ARG A 74 2.20 -4.42 6.58
CA ARG A 74 2.15 -4.76 5.15
C ARG A 74 1.29 -3.79 4.34
N SER A 75 0.42 -3.04 5.02
CA SER A 75 -0.50 -2.09 4.41
C SER A 75 -0.07 -0.65 4.71
N PHE A 76 -0.16 0.19 3.70
CA PHE A 76 -0.02 1.63 3.84
C PHE A 76 -1.38 2.26 3.52
N GLY A 77 -2.09 2.68 4.54
CA GLY A 77 -3.39 3.33 4.40
C GLY A 77 -3.29 4.81 3.99
N LEU A 78 -4.45 5.44 3.78
CA LEU A 78 -4.53 6.87 3.48
C LEU A 78 -3.91 7.78 4.55
N ASN A 79 -3.89 7.31 5.79
CA ASN A 79 -3.29 8.03 6.92
C ASN A 79 -1.76 7.97 6.94
N ASP A 80 -1.16 7.17 6.07
CA ASP A 80 0.28 6.94 5.99
C ASP A 80 0.96 7.78 4.91
N ILE A 81 0.25 8.75 4.34
CA ILE A 81 0.84 9.72 3.42
C ILE A 81 1.95 10.46 4.19
N PRO A 82 3.22 10.30 3.78
CA PRO A 82 4.30 10.95 4.49
C PRO A 82 4.06 12.45 4.55
N PRO A 83 4.12 13.10 5.73
CA PRO A 83 3.96 14.55 5.84
C PRO A 83 4.88 15.32 4.90
N GLN A 84 6.03 14.73 4.58
CA GLN A 84 7.01 15.32 3.66
C GLN A 84 6.51 15.39 2.20
N SER A 85 5.47 14.65 1.81
CA SER A 85 4.90 14.70 0.47
C SER A 85 3.80 15.75 0.32
N VAL A 86 3.32 16.31 1.43
CA VAL A 86 2.29 17.33 1.39
C VAL A 86 2.91 18.69 1.05
N GLY A 87 2.39 19.35 0.00
CA GLY A 87 2.84 20.67 -0.41
C GLY A 87 4.17 20.71 -1.17
N LYS A 88 4.73 19.57 -1.58
CA LYS A 88 5.90 19.55 -2.47
C LYS A 88 5.50 19.73 -3.92
N CYS A 89 6.24 20.59 -4.63
CA CYS A 89 6.11 20.72 -6.07
C CYS A 89 6.44 19.39 -6.75
N GLY A 90 5.70 19.06 -7.78
CA GLY A 90 5.87 17.82 -8.53
C GLY A 90 5.31 16.58 -7.83
N MET A 91 4.66 16.70 -6.68
CA MET A 91 4.10 15.55 -5.96
C MET A 91 2.59 15.67 -5.81
N ALA A 92 1.88 14.58 -6.10
CA ALA A 92 0.44 14.45 -5.85
C ALA A 92 0.10 13.03 -5.42
N GLN A 93 -0.95 12.86 -4.59
CA GLN A 93 -1.39 11.55 -4.12
C GLN A 93 -2.56 11.04 -4.95
N ALA A 94 -2.40 9.85 -5.50
CA ALA A 94 -3.45 9.11 -6.19
C ALA A 94 -4.07 8.07 -5.25
N LEU A 95 -5.33 7.78 -5.46
CA LEU A 95 -6.03 6.66 -4.85
C LEU A 95 -6.08 5.51 -5.86
N ALA A 96 -5.73 4.33 -5.41
CA ALA A 96 -5.78 3.12 -6.19
C ALA A 96 -6.49 2.00 -5.43
N VAL A 97 -6.95 1.01 -6.17
CA VAL A 97 -7.54 -0.21 -5.60
C VAL A 97 -6.69 -1.39 -6.05
N THR A 98 -6.24 -2.19 -5.12
CA THR A 98 -5.50 -3.42 -5.42
C THR A 98 -6.41 -4.45 -6.08
N ALA A 99 -5.83 -5.46 -6.74
CA ALA A 99 -6.59 -6.59 -7.28
C ALA A 99 -7.47 -7.29 -6.23
N GLY A 100 -7.14 -7.11 -4.96
CA GLY A 100 -7.90 -7.61 -3.82
C GLY A 100 -9.05 -6.72 -3.33
N GLY A 101 -9.30 -5.59 -3.98
CA GLY A 101 -10.35 -4.65 -3.58
C GLY A 101 -9.97 -3.74 -2.41
N ILE A 102 -8.70 -3.72 -2.01
CA ILE A 102 -8.20 -2.86 -0.93
C ILE A 102 -7.80 -1.51 -1.50
N GLY A 103 -8.31 -0.43 -0.91
CA GLY A 103 -7.93 0.93 -1.24
C GLY A 103 -6.52 1.25 -0.72
N VAL A 104 -5.69 1.82 -1.59
CA VAL A 104 -4.33 2.24 -1.25
C VAL A 104 -4.05 3.65 -1.78
N SER A 105 -3.11 4.34 -1.17
CA SER A 105 -2.59 5.61 -1.66
C SER A 105 -1.24 5.37 -2.34
N THR A 106 -1.02 6.01 -3.48
CA THR A 106 0.26 5.97 -4.20
C THR A 106 0.67 7.38 -4.59
N ALA A 107 1.94 7.71 -4.47
CA ALA A 107 2.44 9.01 -4.89
C ALA A 107 2.72 9.03 -6.40
N VAL A 108 2.37 10.14 -7.02
CA VAL A 108 2.79 10.51 -8.37
C VAL A 108 3.82 11.62 -8.22
N GLU A 109 5.02 11.35 -8.68
CA GLU A 109 6.15 12.29 -8.65
C GLU A 109 6.51 12.73 -10.04
N THR A 110 6.61 14.02 -10.27
CA THR A 110 7.08 14.61 -11.53
C THR A 110 8.29 15.47 -11.28
N VAL A 111 9.34 15.27 -12.05
CA VAL A 111 10.54 16.09 -11.98
C VAL A 111 10.95 16.57 -13.37
N VAL A 112 11.46 17.79 -13.46
CA VAL A 112 12.11 18.28 -14.69
C VAL A 112 13.50 17.66 -14.79
N ASN A 113 13.73 16.91 -15.84
CA ASN A 113 15.04 16.28 -16.12
C ASN A 113 15.55 16.64 -17.53
N PRO A 114 16.32 17.72 -17.67
CA PRO A 114 16.81 18.16 -18.97
C PRO A 114 17.79 17.16 -19.63
N TYR A 115 18.35 16.24 -18.86
CA TYR A 115 19.38 15.30 -19.33
C TYR A 115 18.82 13.99 -19.90
N GLN A 116 17.54 13.70 -19.72
CA GLN A 116 16.91 12.52 -20.30
C GLN A 116 16.73 12.65 -21.81
N GLU A 117 16.67 11.54 -22.56
CA GLU A 117 16.49 11.55 -24.01
C GLU A 117 15.05 11.89 -24.39
N LYS A 118 14.09 11.21 -23.79
CA LYS A 118 12.66 11.39 -24.10
C LYS A 118 12.11 12.67 -23.51
N LYS A 119 11.16 13.29 -24.21
CA LYS A 119 10.47 14.47 -23.70
C LYS A 119 9.65 14.17 -22.43
N VAL A 120 8.99 13.04 -22.43
CA VAL A 120 8.26 12.50 -21.27
C VAL A 120 8.73 11.08 -21.03
N GLU A 121 9.28 10.83 -19.87
CA GLU A 121 9.65 9.51 -19.40
C GLU A 121 8.72 9.10 -18.26
N VAL A 122 8.31 7.82 -18.28
CA VAL A 122 7.33 7.31 -17.31
C VAL A 122 7.84 6.03 -16.70
N THR A 123 7.81 5.94 -15.38
CA THR A 123 8.18 4.74 -14.63
C THR A 123 7.14 4.41 -13.54
N GLY A 124 7.17 3.20 -12.98
CA GLY A 124 6.23 2.74 -11.96
C GLY A 124 5.21 1.73 -12.49
N LEU A 125 5.57 0.94 -13.52
CA LEU A 125 4.77 -0.16 -14.06
C LEU A 125 3.36 0.25 -14.52
N LEU A 126 3.27 1.41 -15.22
CA LEU A 126 2.03 1.87 -15.81
C LEU A 126 1.75 1.11 -17.11
N GLU A 127 0.52 0.67 -17.28
CA GLU A 127 0.06 -0.08 -18.44
C GLU A 127 -1.22 0.56 -19.02
N GLY A 128 -1.58 0.20 -20.25
CA GLY A 128 -2.87 0.47 -20.87
C GLY A 128 -3.34 1.92 -20.77
N SER A 129 -4.52 2.10 -20.24
CA SER A 129 -5.20 3.39 -20.10
C SER A 129 -4.53 4.36 -19.11
N CYS A 130 -3.71 3.86 -18.20
CA CYS A 130 -2.93 4.71 -17.31
C CYS A 130 -1.83 5.47 -18.07
N LEU A 131 -1.14 4.84 -19.02
CA LEU A 131 -0.17 5.50 -19.90
C LEU A 131 -0.84 6.52 -20.84
N GLU A 132 -2.04 6.19 -21.32
CA GLU A 132 -2.82 7.15 -22.12
C GLU A 132 -3.18 8.38 -21.30
N SER A 133 -3.55 8.21 -20.03
CA SER A 133 -3.82 9.32 -19.09
C SER A 133 -2.64 10.25 -18.90
N VAL A 134 -1.40 9.73 -18.90
CA VAL A 134 -0.19 10.57 -18.89
C VAL A 134 -0.10 11.45 -20.13
N SER A 135 -0.34 10.89 -21.31
CA SER A 135 -0.32 11.64 -22.57
C SER A 135 -1.38 12.73 -22.60
N ILE A 136 -2.59 12.44 -22.13
CA ILE A 136 -3.68 13.39 -22.01
C ILE A 136 -3.33 14.51 -21.02
N ALA A 137 -2.78 14.17 -19.85
CA ALA A 137 -2.37 15.13 -18.83
C ALA A 137 -1.29 16.09 -19.38
N CYS A 138 -0.27 15.57 -20.06
CA CYS A 138 0.77 16.39 -20.69
C CYS A 138 0.19 17.37 -21.73
N CYS A 139 -0.72 16.88 -22.57
CA CYS A 139 -1.40 17.70 -23.57
C CYS A 139 -2.24 18.80 -22.92
N TYR A 140 -3.00 18.46 -21.88
CA TYR A 140 -3.82 19.40 -21.13
C TYR A 140 -2.98 20.48 -20.47
N VAL A 141 -1.89 20.11 -19.78
CA VAL A 141 -1.01 21.05 -19.08
C VAL A 141 -0.35 22.02 -20.07
N SER A 142 0.19 21.50 -21.19
CA SER A 142 0.77 22.36 -22.24
C SER A 142 -0.22 23.39 -22.75
N LYS A 143 -1.47 22.97 -23.01
CA LYS A 143 -2.54 23.85 -23.46
C LYS A 143 -2.91 24.89 -22.39
N TYR A 144 -3.06 24.45 -21.13
CA TYR A 144 -3.43 25.30 -20.00
C TYR A 144 -2.37 26.36 -19.74
N MET A 145 -1.11 25.96 -19.69
CA MET A 145 0.03 26.86 -19.45
C MET A 145 0.40 27.71 -20.67
N LYS A 146 -0.16 27.39 -21.84
CA LYS A 146 0.22 28.01 -23.15
C LYS A 146 1.74 27.96 -23.40
N LYS A 147 2.37 26.90 -22.94
CA LYS A 147 3.81 26.66 -23.06
C LYS A 147 4.09 25.22 -23.41
N GLU A 148 5.19 25.00 -24.07
CA GLU A 148 5.71 23.66 -24.27
C GLU A 148 6.24 23.11 -22.95
N LEU A 149 5.90 21.84 -22.64
CA LEU A 149 6.45 21.19 -21.44
C LEU A 149 7.96 21.00 -21.57
N PRO A 150 8.72 21.21 -20.49
CA PRO A 150 10.12 20.79 -20.43
C PRO A 150 10.22 19.26 -20.55
N LYS A 151 11.43 18.72 -20.58
CA LYS A 151 11.65 17.29 -20.41
C LYS A 151 11.31 16.90 -18.98
N ILE A 152 10.35 16.01 -18.79
CA ILE A 152 9.85 15.59 -17.48
C ILE A 152 9.90 14.07 -17.32
N HIS A 153 10.19 13.64 -16.12
CA HIS A 153 10.06 12.25 -15.68
C HIS A 153 8.90 12.15 -14.69
N ILE A 154 7.98 11.24 -14.96
CA ILE A 154 6.81 10.95 -14.11
C ILE A 154 7.00 9.56 -13.52
N HIS A 155 6.94 9.45 -12.20
CA HIS A 155 7.09 8.21 -11.48
C HIS A 155 5.89 7.95 -10.57
N MET A 156 5.36 6.72 -10.58
CA MET A 156 4.40 6.24 -9.57
C MET A 156 5.11 5.26 -8.63
N THR A 157 5.14 5.61 -7.34
CA THR A 157 6.12 5.09 -6.38
C THR A 157 5.92 3.65 -5.91
N ASP A 158 4.75 3.06 -6.06
CA ASP A 158 4.55 1.67 -5.63
C ASP A 158 4.94 0.64 -6.73
N ALA A 159 5.26 -0.58 -6.31
CA ALA A 159 5.75 -1.65 -7.18
C ALA A 159 4.65 -2.46 -7.88
N ALA A 160 3.37 -2.09 -7.74
CA ALA A 160 2.28 -2.79 -8.38
C ALA A 160 2.07 -2.30 -9.82
N LYS A 161 1.63 -3.21 -10.70
CA LYS A 161 1.16 -2.82 -12.04
C LYS A 161 -0.09 -1.96 -11.94
N LYS A 162 -0.10 -0.87 -12.70
CA LYS A 162 -1.18 0.13 -12.68
C LYS A 162 -1.82 0.24 -14.05
N ASP A 163 -3.12 0.02 -14.07
CA ASP A 163 -3.96 0.29 -15.22
C ASP A 163 -5.19 1.10 -14.77
N GLY A 164 -5.83 1.76 -15.71
CA GLY A 164 -7.00 2.59 -15.46
C GLY A 164 -6.74 4.08 -15.57
N PRO A 165 -7.72 4.85 -16.09
CA PRO A 165 -7.58 6.28 -16.38
C PRO A 165 -7.78 7.17 -15.15
N SER A 166 -8.11 6.62 -13.98
CA SER A 166 -8.54 7.38 -12.79
C SER A 166 -7.45 8.29 -12.20
N ALA A 167 -6.17 7.99 -12.44
CA ALA A 167 -5.05 8.80 -11.97
C ALA A 167 -4.81 10.08 -12.78
N GLY A 168 -5.55 10.32 -13.87
CA GLY A 168 -5.32 11.43 -14.80
C GLY A 168 -5.30 12.80 -14.14
N VAL A 169 -6.22 13.06 -13.19
CA VAL A 169 -6.25 14.33 -12.43
C VAL A 169 -5.01 14.49 -11.57
N THR A 170 -4.61 13.44 -10.85
CA THR A 170 -3.43 13.45 -10.00
C THR A 170 -2.15 13.67 -10.80
N ILE A 171 -2.00 12.98 -11.94
CA ILE A 171 -0.89 13.17 -12.86
C ILE A 171 -0.85 14.63 -13.36
N THR A 172 -1.99 15.17 -13.76
CA THR A 172 -2.12 16.56 -14.20
C THR A 172 -1.64 17.55 -13.12
N MET A 173 -2.07 17.34 -11.87
CA MET A 173 -1.68 18.19 -10.74
C MET A 173 -0.20 18.08 -10.41
N SER A 174 0.36 16.88 -10.48
CA SER A 174 1.79 16.64 -10.29
C SER A 174 2.62 17.40 -11.34
N ILE A 175 2.22 17.37 -12.62
CA ILE A 175 2.91 18.10 -13.71
C ILE A 175 2.74 19.61 -13.55
N LEU A 176 1.54 20.10 -13.19
CA LEU A 176 1.27 21.53 -13.01
C LEU A 176 2.05 22.15 -11.86
N SER A 177 2.31 21.38 -10.82
CA SER A 177 3.03 21.84 -9.63
C SER A 177 4.57 21.73 -9.76
N CYS A 178 5.04 21.04 -10.76
CA CYS A 178 6.47 20.86 -11.07
C CYS A 178 7.04 22.08 -11.79
#